data_4f976d077fb41ac8624425e741eb3585
#
_entry.id   4f976d077fb41ac8624425e741eb3585
#
_cell.length_a   1.000
_cell.length_b   1.000
_cell.length_c   1.000
_cell.angle_alpha   90.00
_cell.angle_beta   90.00
_cell.angle_gamma   90.00
#
_symmetry.space_group_name_H-M   'P 1'
#
loop_
_entity.id
_entity.type
_entity.pdbx_description
1 polymer ?
#
loop_
_entity_poly.entity_id
_entity_poly.type
_entity_poly.pdbx_seq_one_letter_code
_entity_poly.pdbx_strand_id
1 'polypeptide(L)'
;MREPFLEKLEKRPLISDGAMGTMLYAKGISFSRCYDDLNLSMPQLVKEVHLGYVKAGAEVIETNTFGASAPRLKKFDLDGKVREINLAGARLAREVAGDDLYVAGSVGPLGIPLEPLGPTSLEEAREIFRQQIAALVEGGVDLIVIETMIDLTEAHQALLAARDVAPLPVVVQMTIQDDGATPTGTLPEDFTRRLDEWGADLIGLNCSAGPAGVLETLERMAQVTARKLSAQPNAGLPRTVQGRSIYLCSPDYMASYARRFIQAGARLVGGCCGTTPEHIKAIKDAVRALRPQPARAAVEVSSQRVRVMEPVPLERRSKLARKLARREFPVLTEIVPPKGCDPTREIEGAQYLLNQRVDAANISDGAGSTARMSAQTLAAVIQQRVGIEVLLHYSCLHRNVLSIQSDLLGAYALGLRNILAVTGQPPALGAYPAATAVMDVDSIGLVNLLNNLNRGLDVGGNPMGTQTGFLLGVELNPYALDPDEELRRFHYKVEAGANFAVTQPLFDAAHLARFLERIDAAKISRIPVLAGIHPLTSFRHAEFLNNEVPGVSVPPAIMERMRKADTGDQARAEGVKIAQELLREVRPLVEGVQIAAPFGRYAMSVEVASVLGEHATATRNSAGSGG
;
A
#
# COMPACT_ATOMS: atom_id res chain seq x y z
N MET A 1 41.27 -24.06 -2.08
CA MET A 1 39.87 -23.63 -1.81
C MET A 1 39.91 -22.23 -1.23
N ARG A 2 39.06 -21.32 -1.73
CA ARG A 2 38.92 -19.97 -1.17
C ARG A 2 38.35 -20.04 0.25
N GLU A 3 38.84 -19.15 1.12
CA GLU A 3 38.32 -19.02 2.47
C GLU A 3 36.81 -18.69 2.48
N PRO A 4 35.98 -19.25 3.40
CA PRO A 4 34.58 -18.88 3.50
C PRO A 4 34.37 -17.38 3.70
N PHE A 5 33.34 -16.80 3.06
CA PHE A 5 33.08 -15.35 3.05
C PHE A 5 33.02 -14.73 4.44
N LEU A 6 32.25 -15.31 5.36
CA LEU A 6 32.09 -14.78 6.71
C LEU A 6 33.41 -14.86 7.51
N GLU A 7 34.20 -15.92 7.36
CA GLU A 7 35.51 -16.05 8.03
C GLU A 7 36.49 -14.98 7.55
N LYS A 8 36.48 -14.67 6.25
CA LYS A 8 37.34 -13.63 5.69
C LYS A 8 36.94 -12.25 6.17
N LEU A 9 35.65 -11.98 6.32
CA LEU A 9 35.12 -10.73 6.91
C LEU A 9 35.49 -10.55 8.39
N GLU A 10 35.70 -11.63 9.15
CA GLU A 10 36.22 -11.54 10.52
C GLU A 10 37.63 -10.93 10.52
N LYS A 11 38.44 -11.33 9.58
CA LYS A 11 39.86 -10.96 9.53
C LYS A 11 40.10 -9.53 9.01
N ARG A 12 39.29 -9.11 8.01
CA ARG A 12 39.40 -7.79 7.40
C ARG A 12 38.17 -7.37 6.61
N PRO A 13 37.98 -6.06 6.36
CA PRO A 13 36.98 -5.59 5.42
C PRO A 13 37.25 -6.13 4.01
N LEU A 14 36.13 -6.36 3.26
CA LEU A 14 36.13 -6.72 1.85
C LEU A 14 35.59 -5.55 1.02
N ILE A 15 36.04 -5.48 -0.21
CA ILE A 15 35.62 -4.45 -1.18
C ILE A 15 34.62 -5.10 -2.15
N SER A 16 33.39 -4.58 -2.15
CA SER A 16 32.39 -4.91 -3.17
C SER A 16 32.63 -4.06 -4.41
N ASP A 17 31.97 -4.42 -5.49
CA ASP A 17 31.98 -3.65 -6.73
C ASP A 17 31.12 -2.37 -6.63
N GLY A 18 30.72 -1.83 -7.76
CA GLY A 18 29.94 -0.62 -7.91
C GLY A 18 28.77 -0.81 -8.88
N ALA A 19 28.26 0.31 -9.36
CA ALA A 19 27.05 0.35 -10.17
C ALA A 19 27.11 -0.53 -11.44
N MET A 20 26.14 -1.39 -11.62
CA MET A 20 25.90 -2.08 -12.90
C MET A 20 25.06 -1.19 -13.84
N GLY A 21 23.90 -0.74 -13.42
CA GLY A 21 22.95 -0.02 -14.27
C GLY A 21 23.50 1.28 -14.86
N THR A 22 24.14 2.15 -14.06
CA THR A 22 24.72 3.40 -14.58
C THR A 22 25.93 3.18 -15.46
N MET A 23 26.67 2.09 -15.29
CA MET A 23 27.77 1.70 -16.19
C MET A 23 27.25 1.21 -17.55
N LEU A 24 26.16 0.40 -17.55
CA LEU A 24 25.50 -0.02 -18.79
C LEU A 24 24.91 1.19 -19.54
N TYR A 25 24.31 2.13 -18.80
CA TYR A 25 23.83 3.38 -19.39
C TYR A 25 24.96 4.21 -20.01
N ALA A 26 26.10 4.35 -19.33
CA ALA A 26 27.28 5.04 -19.88
C ALA A 26 27.84 4.36 -21.14
N LYS A 27 27.62 3.05 -21.30
CA LYS A 27 27.94 2.28 -22.50
C LYS A 27 26.87 2.34 -23.60
N GLY A 28 25.84 3.18 -23.45
CA GLY A 28 24.82 3.48 -24.47
C GLY A 28 23.53 2.64 -24.37
N ILE A 29 23.32 1.88 -23.31
CA ILE A 29 22.06 1.14 -23.11
C ILE A 29 21.02 2.07 -22.49
N SER A 30 19.86 2.24 -23.16
CA SER A 30 18.75 3.05 -22.69
C SER A 30 18.12 2.49 -21.40
N PHE A 31 17.65 3.36 -20.49
CA PHE A 31 16.88 3.00 -19.30
C PHE A 31 15.51 2.34 -19.62
N SER A 32 15.02 2.47 -20.86
CA SER A 32 13.80 1.80 -21.31
C SER A 32 13.99 0.30 -21.59
N ARG A 33 15.24 -0.19 -21.55
CA ARG A 33 15.56 -1.60 -21.77
C ARG A 33 15.69 -2.35 -20.45
N CYS A 34 15.29 -3.60 -20.41
CA CYS A 34 15.55 -4.50 -19.29
C CYS A 34 17.05 -4.77 -19.19
N TYR A 35 17.70 -4.33 -18.12
CA TYR A 35 19.15 -4.52 -17.93
C TYR A 35 19.49 -5.97 -17.56
N ASP A 36 18.58 -6.65 -16.86
CA ASP A 36 18.76 -8.04 -16.47
C ASP A 36 18.76 -8.99 -17.68
N ASP A 37 17.98 -8.67 -18.73
CA ASP A 37 17.99 -9.42 -20.00
C ASP A 37 19.33 -9.35 -20.74
N LEU A 38 20.17 -8.37 -20.45
CA LEU A 38 21.51 -8.26 -21.06
C LEU A 38 22.39 -9.47 -20.69
N ASN A 39 22.10 -10.19 -19.66
CA ASN A 39 22.75 -11.46 -19.34
C ASN A 39 22.59 -12.49 -20.48
N LEU A 40 21.48 -12.42 -21.21
CA LEU A 40 21.19 -13.29 -22.35
C LEU A 40 21.49 -12.61 -23.68
N SER A 41 21.03 -11.36 -23.85
CA SER A 41 21.07 -10.67 -25.14
C SER A 41 22.40 -9.98 -25.43
N MET A 42 23.18 -9.56 -24.42
CA MET A 42 24.47 -8.88 -24.56
C MET A 42 25.48 -9.29 -23.47
N PRO A 43 25.78 -10.58 -23.28
CA PRO A 43 26.57 -11.10 -22.16
C PRO A 43 27.99 -10.53 -22.10
N GLN A 44 28.61 -10.21 -23.25
CA GLN A 44 29.94 -9.62 -23.28
C GLN A 44 29.99 -8.23 -22.64
N LEU A 45 28.94 -7.44 -22.83
CA LEU A 45 28.84 -6.11 -22.22
C LEU A 45 28.78 -6.19 -20.68
N VAL A 46 28.00 -7.15 -20.16
CA VAL A 46 27.91 -7.41 -18.71
C VAL A 46 29.27 -7.87 -18.16
N LYS A 47 29.94 -8.80 -18.84
CA LYS A 47 31.30 -9.23 -18.48
C LYS A 47 32.30 -8.09 -18.46
N GLU A 48 32.25 -7.18 -19.41
CA GLU A 48 33.14 -6.00 -19.44
C GLU A 48 32.97 -5.13 -18.20
N VAL A 49 31.75 -4.92 -17.72
CA VAL A 49 31.49 -4.16 -16.50
C VAL A 49 32.10 -4.88 -15.28
N HIS A 50 31.82 -6.17 -15.12
CA HIS A 50 32.40 -6.97 -14.04
C HIS A 50 33.93 -6.95 -14.07
N LEU A 51 34.54 -7.16 -15.24
CA LEU A 51 36.00 -7.10 -15.42
C LEU A 51 36.58 -5.73 -15.04
N GLY A 52 35.86 -4.64 -15.31
CA GLY A 52 36.24 -3.29 -14.90
C GLY A 52 36.40 -3.21 -13.37
N TYR A 53 35.45 -3.71 -12.63
CA TYR A 53 35.48 -3.72 -11.17
C TYR A 53 36.51 -4.69 -10.59
N VAL A 54 36.67 -5.87 -11.18
CA VAL A 54 37.72 -6.81 -10.77
C VAL A 54 39.12 -6.19 -10.94
N LYS A 55 39.38 -5.54 -12.07
CA LYS A 55 40.65 -4.78 -12.29
C LYS A 55 40.86 -3.63 -11.32
N ALA A 56 39.76 -2.98 -10.89
CA ALA A 56 39.81 -1.94 -9.86
C ALA A 56 40.09 -2.51 -8.45
N GLY A 57 39.91 -3.82 -8.28
CA GLY A 57 40.22 -4.57 -7.07
C GLY A 57 39.03 -4.87 -6.18
N ALA A 58 37.84 -4.96 -6.74
CA ALA A 58 36.70 -5.57 -6.07
C ALA A 58 37.01 -7.03 -5.72
N GLU A 59 36.58 -7.47 -4.56
CA GLU A 59 36.75 -8.83 -4.03
C GLU A 59 35.42 -9.58 -3.96
N VAL A 60 34.31 -8.84 -4.04
CA VAL A 60 32.95 -9.30 -4.19
C VAL A 60 32.36 -8.62 -5.42
N ILE A 61 31.79 -9.36 -6.34
CA ILE A 61 31.06 -8.82 -7.49
C ILE A 61 29.60 -9.27 -7.44
N GLU A 62 28.69 -8.35 -7.67
CA GLU A 62 27.26 -8.58 -7.65
C GLU A 62 26.74 -8.94 -9.04
N THR A 63 25.83 -9.93 -9.12
CA THR A 63 25.25 -10.34 -10.38
C THR A 63 24.36 -9.25 -10.99
N ASN A 64 24.25 -9.20 -12.31
CA ASN A 64 23.31 -8.29 -13.00
C ASN A 64 21.88 -8.89 -12.98
N THR A 65 21.27 -8.95 -11.79
CA THR A 65 19.98 -9.61 -11.54
C THR A 65 19.06 -8.86 -10.60
N PHE A 66 19.36 -7.59 -10.31
CA PHE A 66 18.60 -6.74 -9.39
C PHE A 66 17.08 -6.73 -9.65
N GLY A 67 16.70 -6.64 -10.94
CA GLY A 67 15.29 -6.61 -11.38
C GLY A 67 14.78 -7.93 -11.94
N ALA A 68 15.48 -9.04 -11.74
CA ALA A 68 15.20 -10.31 -12.41
C ALA A 68 14.13 -11.18 -11.73
N SER A 69 13.19 -10.57 -10.98
CA SER A 69 11.99 -11.22 -10.45
C SER A 69 10.82 -11.18 -11.43
N ALA A 70 9.86 -12.12 -11.32
CA ALA A 70 8.73 -12.22 -12.25
C ALA A 70 7.94 -10.91 -12.41
N PRO A 71 7.55 -10.17 -11.33
CA PRO A 71 6.80 -8.90 -11.46
C PRO A 71 7.59 -7.79 -12.17
N ARG A 72 8.91 -7.75 -11.96
CA ARG A 72 9.80 -6.77 -12.61
C ARG A 72 9.98 -7.08 -14.09
N LEU A 73 10.23 -8.35 -14.43
CA LEU A 73 10.43 -8.82 -15.79
C LEU A 73 9.15 -8.74 -16.62
N LYS A 74 7.98 -8.88 -16.00
CA LYS A 74 6.67 -8.74 -16.66
C LYS A 74 6.48 -7.40 -17.36
N LYS A 75 7.10 -6.32 -16.87
CA LYS A 75 7.07 -4.99 -17.52
C LYS A 75 7.72 -4.98 -18.90
N PHE A 76 8.48 -6.04 -19.23
CA PHE A 76 9.19 -6.23 -20.49
C PHE A 76 8.77 -7.51 -21.21
N ASP A 77 7.67 -8.16 -20.79
CA ASP A 77 7.19 -9.45 -21.29
C ASP A 77 8.24 -10.59 -21.18
N LEU A 78 9.03 -10.55 -20.09
CA LEU A 78 10.12 -11.49 -19.81
C LEU A 78 9.90 -12.35 -18.54
N ASP A 79 8.72 -12.30 -17.95
CA ASP A 79 8.39 -13.03 -16.71
C ASP A 79 8.51 -14.54 -16.83
N GLY A 80 8.36 -15.11 -18.04
CA GLY A 80 8.65 -16.52 -18.32
C GLY A 80 10.15 -16.89 -18.30
N LYS A 81 11.08 -15.92 -18.21
CA LYS A 81 12.53 -16.13 -18.27
C LYS A 81 13.27 -15.89 -16.94
N VAL A 82 12.56 -15.84 -15.82
CA VAL A 82 13.16 -15.58 -14.49
C VAL A 82 14.37 -16.49 -14.26
N ARG A 83 14.20 -17.80 -14.40
CA ARG A 83 15.30 -18.76 -14.16
C ARG A 83 16.46 -18.55 -15.12
N GLU A 84 16.19 -18.39 -16.42
CA GLU A 84 17.25 -18.26 -17.44
C GLU A 84 18.11 -17.02 -17.21
N ILE A 85 17.49 -15.87 -16.94
CA ILE A 85 18.16 -14.59 -16.74
C ILE A 85 19.03 -14.63 -15.48
N ASN A 86 18.50 -15.12 -14.35
CA ASN A 86 19.24 -15.21 -13.09
C ASN A 86 20.41 -16.20 -13.18
N LEU A 87 20.17 -17.37 -13.76
CA LEU A 87 21.21 -18.38 -13.97
C LEU A 87 22.34 -17.85 -14.86
N ALA A 88 22.00 -17.16 -15.94
CA ALA A 88 22.98 -16.54 -16.83
C ALA A 88 23.78 -15.46 -16.09
N GLY A 89 23.12 -14.56 -15.35
CA GLY A 89 23.78 -13.51 -14.58
C GLY A 89 24.79 -14.06 -13.56
N ALA A 90 24.38 -15.10 -12.81
CA ALA A 90 25.27 -15.76 -11.86
C ALA A 90 26.49 -16.40 -12.54
N ARG A 91 26.27 -17.12 -13.66
CA ARG A 91 27.35 -17.77 -14.42
C ARG A 91 28.32 -16.75 -15.04
N LEU A 92 27.82 -15.63 -15.58
CA LEU A 92 28.68 -14.56 -16.12
C LEU A 92 29.55 -13.94 -15.04
N ALA A 93 28.99 -13.64 -13.87
CA ALA A 93 29.75 -13.14 -12.75
C ALA A 93 30.79 -14.18 -12.27
N ARG A 94 30.41 -15.45 -12.15
CA ARG A 94 31.34 -16.53 -11.76
C ARG A 94 32.48 -16.71 -12.76
N GLU A 95 32.21 -16.63 -14.07
CA GLU A 95 33.24 -16.71 -15.11
C GLU A 95 34.29 -15.61 -14.96
N VAL A 96 33.87 -14.39 -14.59
CA VAL A 96 34.77 -13.24 -14.38
C VAL A 96 35.49 -13.33 -13.02
N ALA A 97 34.78 -13.78 -11.98
CA ALA A 97 35.34 -13.89 -10.62
C ALA A 97 36.37 -15.03 -10.49
N GLY A 98 36.25 -16.07 -11.29
CA GLY A 98 37.03 -17.30 -11.14
C GLY A 98 36.82 -17.92 -9.75
N ASP A 99 37.88 -18.56 -9.24
CA ASP A 99 37.89 -19.19 -7.91
C ASP A 99 38.38 -18.24 -6.79
N ASP A 100 38.87 -17.06 -7.12
CA ASP A 100 39.54 -16.14 -6.19
C ASP A 100 38.60 -15.13 -5.55
N LEU A 101 37.53 -14.73 -6.25
CA LEU A 101 36.60 -13.69 -5.82
C LEU A 101 35.23 -14.29 -5.43
N TYR A 102 34.48 -13.56 -4.60
CA TYR A 102 33.13 -13.91 -4.24
C TYR A 102 32.12 -13.37 -5.25
N VAL A 103 31.10 -14.17 -5.53
CA VAL A 103 29.95 -13.76 -6.34
C VAL A 103 28.73 -13.64 -5.46
N ALA A 104 28.16 -12.44 -5.42
CA ALA A 104 26.96 -12.13 -4.68
C ALA A 104 25.76 -12.11 -5.62
N GLY A 105 24.75 -12.91 -5.30
CA GLY A 105 23.47 -12.89 -6.01
C GLY A 105 22.65 -11.67 -5.62
N SER A 106 22.53 -10.69 -6.52
CA SER A 106 21.76 -9.46 -6.30
C SER A 106 20.27 -9.71 -6.43
N VAL A 107 19.49 -9.29 -5.43
CA VAL A 107 18.03 -9.43 -5.32
C VAL A 107 17.45 -8.09 -4.87
N GLY A 108 16.76 -7.39 -5.76
CA GLY A 108 16.10 -6.12 -5.47
C GLY A 108 14.62 -6.30 -5.10
N PRO A 109 13.93 -5.19 -4.74
CA PRO A 109 12.50 -5.21 -4.39
C PRO A 109 11.64 -5.62 -5.59
N LEU A 110 10.51 -6.27 -5.33
CA LEU A 110 9.58 -6.78 -6.36
C LEU A 110 8.95 -5.67 -7.19
N GLY A 111 8.82 -4.48 -6.61
CA GLY A 111 8.22 -3.31 -7.28
C GLY A 111 6.71 -3.46 -7.48
N ILE A 112 6.07 -4.25 -6.64
CA ILE A 112 4.63 -4.39 -6.48
C ILE A 112 4.26 -4.21 -5.01
N PRO A 113 3.08 -3.65 -4.70
CA PRO A 113 2.66 -3.47 -3.32
C PRO A 113 2.26 -4.80 -2.68
N LEU A 114 2.78 -5.06 -1.46
CA LEU A 114 2.47 -6.24 -0.66
C LEU A 114 1.36 -5.94 0.36
N GLU A 115 0.72 -7.00 0.88
CA GLU A 115 -0.15 -6.85 2.03
C GLU A 115 0.61 -6.27 3.24
N PRO A 116 -0.03 -5.44 4.08
CA PRO A 116 -1.46 -5.13 4.07
C PRO A 116 -1.85 -3.98 3.13
N LEU A 117 -0.94 -3.37 2.39
CA LEU A 117 -1.19 -2.20 1.54
C LEU A 117 -1.58 -2.57 0.11
N GLY A 118 -1.20 -3.74 -0.36
CA GLY A 118 -1.45 -4.23 -1.71
C GLY A 118 -2.07 -5.63 -1.76
N PRO A 119 -2.36 -6.12 -2.96
CA PRO A 119 -3.03 -7.40 -3.15
C PRO A 119 -2.11 -8.62 -3.04
N THR A 120 -0.79 -8.44 -3.09
CA THR A 120 0.17 -9.55 -3.06
C THR A 120 0.39 -10.01 -1.63
N SER A 121 0.10 -11.27 -1.33
CA SER A 121 0.32 -11.81 0.00
C SER A 121 1.82 -11.94 0.32
N LEU A 122 2.15 -11.97 1.62
CA LEU A 122 3.54 -12.17 2.05
C LEU A 122 4.09 -13.53 1.61
N GLU A 123 3.24 -14.54 1.58
CA GLU A 123 3.59 -15.88 1.12
C GLU A 123 3.90 -15.90 -0.38
N GLU A 124 3.07 -15.23 -1.18
CA GLU A 124 3.30 -15.06 -2.62
C GLU A 124 4.62 -14.29 -2.88
N ALA A 125 4.86 -13.21 -2.15
CA ALA A 125 6.11 -12.46 -2.25
C ALA A 125 7.34 -13.34 -1.94
N ARG A 126 7.27 -14.15 -0.88
CA ARG A 126 8.32 -15.12 -0.51
C ARG A 126 8.57 -16.13 -1.61
N GLU A 127 7.53 -16.67 -2.24
CA GLU A 127 7.66 -17.61 -3.33
C GLU A 127 8.31 -16.98 -4.57
N ILE A 128 7.97 -15.73 -4.90
CA ILE A 128 8.60 -14.99 -6.00
C ILE A 128 10.12 -14.82 -5.74
N PHE A 129 10.50 -14.39 -4.53
CA PHE A 129 11.92 -14.31 -4.15
C PHE A 129 12.61 -15.66 -4.19
N ARG A 130 11.94 -16.72 -3.71
CA ARG A 130 12.48 -18.08 -3.72
C ARG A 130 12.84 -18.56 -5.13
N GLN A 131 12.00 -18.26 -6.12
CA GLN A 131 12.26 -18.62 -7.53
C GLN A 131 13.52 -17.92 -8.08
N GLN A 132 13.66 -16.63 -7.80
CA GLN A 132 14.85 -15.87 -8.21
C GLN A 132 16.12 -16.41 -7.54
N ILE A 133 16.09 -16.54 -6.21
CA ILE A 133 17.24 -16.96 -5.41
C ILE A 133 17.66 -18.39 -5.75
N ALA A 134 16.72 -19.30 -6.00
CA ALA A 134 17.02 -20.67 -6.41
C ALA A 134 17.84 -20.72 -7.71
N ALA A 135 17.52 -19.88 -8.69
CA ALA A 135 18.26 -19.79 -9.94
C ALA A 135 19.67 -19.19 -9.75
N LEU A 136 19.82 -18.22 -8.83
CA LEU A 136 21.13 -17.66 -8.48
C LEU A 136 22.02 -18.70 -7.79
N VAL A 137 21.47 -19.48 -6.85
CA VAL A 137 22.19 -20.55 -6.16
C VAL A 137 22.60 -21.66 -7.14
N GLU A 138 21.71 -22.06 -8.05
CA GLU A 138 22.03 -22.99 -9.13
C GLU A 138 23.17 -22.46 -10.02
N GLY A 139 23.25 -21.13 -10.21
CA GLY A 139 24.31 -20.47 -10.97
C GLY A 139 25.66 -20.38 -10.25
N GLY A 140 25.72 -20.77 -8.96
CA GLY A 140 26.97 -20.90 -8.20
C GLY A 140 27.40 -19.59 -7.51
N VAL A 141 26.45 -18.79 -6.99
CA VAL A 141 26.77 -17.64 -6.13
C VAL A 141 27.30 -18.09 -4.76
N ASP A 142 28.07 -17.27 -4.09
CA ASP A 142 28.68 -17.55 -2.77
C ASP A 142 27.84 -16.97 -1.61
N LEU A 143 27.08 -15.92 -1.88
CA LEU A 143 26.21 -15.24 -0.94
C LEU A 143 25.03 -14.60 -1.68
N ILE A 144 24.00 -14.22 -0.94
CA ILE A 144 22.88 -13.45 -1.45
C ILE A 144 22.97 -12.02 -0.89
N VAL A 145 22.75 -11.02 -1.75
CA VAL A 145 22.59 -9.62 -1.37
C VAL A 145 21.17 -9.19 -1.70
N ILE A 146 20.37 -9.01 -0.67
CA ILE A 146 19.03 -8.44 -0.71
C ILE A 146 19.22 -6.94 -0.58
N GLU A 147 19.07 -6.18 -1.67
CA GLU A 147 19.52 -4.78 -1.74
C GLU A 147 18.40 -3.81 -2.09
N THR A 148 18.62 -2.54 -1.74
CA THR A 148 17.74 -1.40 -2.08
C THR A 148 16.31 -1.59 -1.56
N MET A 149 16.17 -2.24 -0.41
CA MET A 149 14.88 -2.50 0.20
C MET A 149 14.34 -1.22 0.85
N ILE A 150 13.09 -0.86 0.50
CA ILE A 150 12.40 0.31 1.04
C ILE A 150 11.40 -0.08 2.14
N ASP A 151 10.92 -1.30 2.09
CA ASP A 151 9.95 -1.86 3.03
C ASP A 151 10.58 -3.01 3.82
N LEU A 152 10.43 -2.94 5.14
CA LEU A 152 11.05 -3.91 6.04
C LEU A 152 10.34 -5.27 5.98
N THR A 153 9.04 -5.29 5.70
CA THR A 153 8.26 -6.53 5.56
C THR A 153 8.67 -7.27 4.28
N GLU A 154 8.87 -6.55 3.18
CA GLU A 154 9.38 -7.11 1.94
C GLU A 154 10.80 -7.69 2.12
N ALA A 155 11.69 -6.94 2.78
CA ALA A 155 13.04 -7.41 3.12
C ALA A 155 13.01 -8.70 3.94
N HIS A 156 12.06 -8.83 4.88
CA HIS A 156 11.87 -10.06 5.66
C HIS A 156 11.47 -11.25 4.79
N GLN A 157 10.53 -11.07 3.85
CA GLN A 157 10.13 -12.17 2.96
C GLN A 157 11.28 -12.62 2.05
N ALA A 158 12.10 -11.69 1.56
CA ALA A 158 13.29 -12.01 0.79
C ALA A 158 14.34 -12.78 1.62
N LEU A 159 14.55 -12.39 2.88
CA LEU A 159 15.45 -13.08 3.82
C LEU A 159 14.97 -14.51 4.12
N LEU A 160 13.68 -14.68 4.39
CA LEU A 160 13.07 -16.00 4.60
C LEU A 160 13.23 -16.88 3.36
N ALA A 161 12.97 -16.34 2.16
CA ALA A 161 13.15 -17.06 0.90
C ALA A 161 14.61 -17.50 0.70
N ALA A 162 15.59 -16.66 1.04
CA ALA A 162 17.01 -17.01 0.96
C ALA A 162 17.37 -18.17 1.90
N ARG A 163 16.85 -18.16 3.12
CA ARG A 163 17.05 -19.23 4.11
C ARG A 163 16.40 -20.55 3.70
N ASP A 164 15.25 -20.49 3.00
CA ASP A 164 14.58 -21.69 2.48
C ASP A 164 15.37 -22.39 1.38
N VAL A 165 16.11 -21.61 0.56
CA VAL A 165 16.78 -22.14 -0.63
C VAL A 165 18.15 -22.76 -0.31
N ALA A 166 18.99 -22.07 0.46
CA ALA A 166 20.34 -22.55 0.75
C ALA A 166 20.94 -21.89 2.00
N PRO A 167 21.85 -22.58 2.71
CA PRO A 167 22.57 -22.05 3.86
C PRO A 167 23.74 -21.12 3.44
N LEU A 168 23.48 -20.19 2.54
CA LEU A 168 24.46 -19.20 2.11
C LEU A 168 24.41 -17.96 3.04
N PRO A 169 25.52 -17.21 3.16
CA PRO A 169 25.51 -15.90 3.79
C PRO A 169 24.52 -14.96 3.10
N VAL A 170 23.77 -14.17 3.90
CA VAL A 170 22.81 -13.21 3.41
C VAL A 170 23.13 -11.81 3.94
N VAL A 171 23.35 -10.89 3.04
CA VAL A 171 23.46 -9.44 3.31
C VAL A 171 22.10 -8.81 3.02
N VAL A 172 21.56 -8.02 3.95
CA VAL A 172 20.33 -7.26 3.75
C VAL A 172 20.63 -5.77 3.83
N GLN A 173 20.31 -5.05 2.77
CA GLN A 173 20.58 -3.61 2.64
C GLN A 173 19.28 -2.84 2.45
N MET A 174 19.03 -1.93 3.39
CA MET A 174 17.95 -0.97 3.29
C MET A 174 18.39 0.27 2.53
N THR A 175 17.44 0.95 1.89
CA THR A 175 17.66 2.27 1.34
C THR A 175 17.02 3.33 2.22
N ILE A 176 17.61 4.52 2.29
CA ILE A 176 17.26 5.58 3.24
C ILE A 176 17.02 6.91 2.54
N GLN A 177 16.25 7.79 3.18
CA GLN A 177 16.09 9.19 2.82
C GLN A 177 17.09 10.08 3.57
N ASP A 178 17.03 11.41 3.37
CA ASP A 178 17.96 12.38 3.97
C ASP A 178 17.93 12.41 5.51
N ASP A 179 16.84 12.00 6.14
CA ASP A 179 16.68 11.87 7.59
C ASP A 179 17.18 10.54 8.17
N GLY A 180 17.69 9.65 7.31
CA GLY A 180 18.17 8.32 7.64
C GLY A 180 17.09 7.25 7.79
N ALA A 181 15.79 7.61 7.72
CA ALA A 181 14.72 6.63 7.70
C ALA A 181 14.54 5.99 6.32
N THR A 182 13.90 4.82 6.24
CA THR A 182 13.50 4.24 4.95
C THR A 182 12.41 5.09 4.30
N PRO A 183 12.15 4.98 2.99
CA PRO A 183 11.02 5.65 2.34
C PRO A 183 9.66 5.37 2.97
N THR A 184 9.49 4.23 3.65
CA THR A 184 8.30 3.88 4.44
C THR A 184 8.34 4.41 5.88
N GLY A 185 9.40 5.17 6.25
CA GLY A 185 9.51 5.84 7.55
C GLY A 185 10.15 5.00 8.67
N THR A 186 10.62 3.78 8.40
CA THR A 186 11.25 2.93 9.43
C THR A 186 12.64 3.49 9.81
N LEU A 187 12.85 3.68 11.11
CA LEU A 187 14.11 4.24 11.64
C LEU A 187 15.26 3.23 11.55
N PRO A 188 16.52 3.74 11.42
CA PRO A 188 17.70 2.88 11.33
C PRO A 188 17.85 1.90 12.49
N GLU A 189 17.57 2.36 13.70
CA GLU A 189 17.67 1.54 14.89
C GLU A 189 16.66 0.38 14.87
N ASP A 190 15.47 0.62 14.30
CA ASP A 190 14.38 -0.36 14.29
C ASP A 190 14.59 -1.42 13.19
N PHE A 191 14.90 -1.00 11.96
CA PHE A 191 15.16 -2.00 10.92
C PHE A 191 16.44 -2.82 11.23
N THR A 192 17.46 -2.20 11.84
CA THR A 192 18.68 -2.91 12.19
C THR A 192 18.44 -3.99 13.24
N ARG A 193 17.70 -3.68 14.33
CA ARG A 193 17.35 -4.69 15.35
C ARG A 193 16.55 -5.84 14.77
N ARG A 194 15.54 -5.53 13.95
CA ARG A 194 14.70 -6.57 13.36
C ARG A 194 15.46 -7.46 12.38
N LEU A 195 16.31 -6.89 11.52
CA LEU A 195 17.13 -7.68 10.61
C LEU A 195 18.16 -8.56 11.37
N ASP A 196 18.69 -8.07 12.49
CA ASP A 196 19.54 -8.86 13.38
C ASP A 196 18.77 -10.01 14.04
N GLU A 197 17.59 -9.75 14.59
CA GLU A 197 16.70 -10.75 15.19
C GLU A 197 16.27 -11.82 14.17
N TRP A 198 16.02 -11.42 12.92
CA TRP A 198 15.65 -12.34 11.83
C TRP A 198 16.83 -13.11 11.26
N GLY A 199 18.04 -12.81 11.70
CA GLY A 199 19.23 -13.60 11.38
C GLY A 199 19.89 -13.23 10.05
N ALA A 200 19.87 -11.97 9.63
CA ALA A 200 20.74 -11.48 8.57
C ALA A 200 22.22 -11.62 9.00
N ASP A 201 23.11 -12.07 8.11
CA ASP A 201 24.53 -12.21 8.43
C ASP A 201 25.25 -10.86 8.42
N LEU A 202 24.90 -9.99 7.48
CA LEU A 202 25.27 -8.59 7.44
C LEU A 202 24.03 -7.73 7.23
N ILE A 203 24.04 -6.56 7.85
CA ILE A 203 23.00 -5.55 7.69
C ILE A 203 23.64 -4.29 7.12
N GLY A 204 23.00 -3.61 6.18
CA GLY A 204 23.63 -2.46 5.57
C GLY A 204 22.71 -1.50 4.88
N LEU A 205 23.36 -0.59 4.16
CA LEU A 205 22.74 0.49 3.42
C LEU A 205 23.28 0.53 2.00
N ASN A 206 22.41 0.71 1.04
CA ASN A 206 22.82 1.00 -0.33
C ASN A 206 21.85 1.96 -1.02
N CYS A 207 22.32 2.57 -2.12
CA CYS A 207 21.54 3.46 -2.97
C CYS A 207 21.00 4.72 -2.24
N SER A 208 20.13 5.48 -2.90
CA SER A 208 19.44 6.73 -2.50
C SER A 208 20.30 7.82 -1.90
N ALA A 209 21.06 7.55 -0.85
CA ALA A 209 21.89 8.54 -0.17
C ALA A 209 23.35 8.55 -0.69
N GLY A 210 23.97 9.72 -0.58
CA GLY A 210 25.41 9.86 -0.77
C GLY A 210 26.22 9.40 0.46
N PRO A 211 27.56 9.43 0.38
CA PRO A 211 28.41 8.91 1.45
C PRO A 211 28.17 9.52 2.83
N ALA A 212 27.79 10.80 2.91
CA ALA A 212 27.57 11.48 4.19
C ALA A 212 26.33 10.93 4.93
N GLY A 213 25.19 10.83 4.25
CA GLY A 213 23.94 10.31 4.84
C GLY A 213 24.08 8.84 5.22
N VAL A 214 24.76 8.04 4.38
CA VAL A 214 25.05 6.63 4.70
C VAL A 214 25.92 6.51 5.95
N LEU A 215 26.93 7.38 6.14
CA LEU A 215 27.79 7.34 7.35
C LEU A 215 26.99 7.65 8.62
N GLU A 216 26.21 8.72 8.61
CA GLU A 216 25.38 9.12 9.76
C GLU A 216 24.42 8.01 10.17
N THR A 217 23.76 7.41 9.19
CA THR A 217 22.84 6.30 9.44
C THR A 217 23.57 5.04 9.92
N LEU A 218 24.73 4.74 9.33
CA LEU A 218 25.55 3.58 9.73
C LEU A 218 26.03 3.70 11.19
N GLU A 219 26.39 4.91 11.63
CA GLU A 219 26.79 5.17 13.02
C GLU A 219 25.64 4.92 14.01
N ARG A 220 24.39 5.23 13.62
CA ARG A 220 23.17 4.90 14.39
C ARG A 220 22.93 3.40 14.43
N MET A 221 23.04 2.71 13.29
CA MET A 221 22.92 1.25 13.21
C MET A 221 23.93 0.54 14.11
N ALA A 222 25.18 0.99 14.10
CA ALA A 222 26.26 0.39 14.90
C ALA A 222 26.04 0.50 16.42
N GLN A 223 25.13 1.35 16.87
CA GLN A 223 24.79 1.47 18.30
C GLN A 223 23.84 0.36 18.79
N VAL A 224 23.15 -0.34 17.87
CA VAL A 224 22.05 -1.24 18.21
C VAL A 224 22.26 -2.68 17.75
N THR A 225 23.38 -3.00 17.10
CA THR A 225 23.73 -4.35 16.69
C THR A 225 25.23 -4.62 16.84
N ALA A 226 25.58 -5.88 17.11
CA ALA A 226 26.95 -6.40 17.03
C ALA A 226 27.26 -7.03 15.66
N ARG A 227 26.25 -7.11 14.74
CA ARG A 227 26.45 -7.65 13.39
C ARG A 227 27.40 -6.78 12.59
N LYS A 228 28.10 -7.40 11.65
CA LYS A 228 28.89 -6.70 10.67
C LYS A 228 27.99 -5.89 9.76
N LEU A 229 28.43 -4.68 9.43
CA LEU A 229 27.65 -3.78 8.58
C LEU A 229 28.21 -3.76 7.15
N SER A 230 27.35 -3.37 6.18
CA SER A 230 27.75 -3.09 4.80
C SER A 230 27.34 -1.67 4.39
N ALA A 231 28.13 -1.05 3.51
CA ALA A 231 27.89 0.31 3.01
C ALA A 231 28.25 0.42 1.52
N GLN A 232 27.22 0.68 0.70
CA GLN A 232 27.35 0.86 -0.76
C GLN A 232 26.57 2.11 -1.22
N PRO A 233 27.07 3.33 -0.85
CA PRO A 233 26.42 4.59 -1.20
C PRO A 233 26.45 4.88 -2.70
N ASN A 234 25.55 5.77 -3.14
CA ASN A 234 25.66 6.41 -4.45
C ASN A 234 26.90 7.36 -4.51
N ALA A 235 27.39 7.62 -5.72
CA ALA A 235 28.39 8.67 -5.94
C ALA A 235 27.78 10.09 -5.79
N GLY A 236 27.15 10.35 -4.66
CA GLY A 236 26.37 11.54 -4.36
C GLY A 236 24.90 11.44 -4.84
N LEU A 237 24.16 12.54 -4.67
CA LEU A 237 22.77 12.60 -5.14
C LEU A 237 22.71 12.81 -6.66
N PRO A 238 21.77 12.20 -7.38
CA PRO A 238 21.62 12.38 -8.81
C PRO A 238 21.19 13.82 -9.14
N ARG A 239 21.83 14.42 -10.14
CA ARG A 239 21.40 15.68 -10.76
C ARG A 239 20.90 15.39 -12.17
N THR A 240 19.68 15.85 -12.48
CA THR A 240 19.15 15.70 -13.83
C THR A 240 19.65 16.83 -14.71
N VAL A 241 20.45 16.49 -15.72
CA VAL A 241 20.92 17.42 -16.75
C VAL A 241 20.49 16.88 -18.11
N GLN A 242 19.68 17.63 -18.84
CA GLN A 242 19.12 17.21 -20.15
C GLN A 242 18.47 15.81 -20.14
N GLY A 243 17.71 15.49 -19.07
CA GLY A 243 17.06 14.19 -18.91
C GLY A 243 17.99 13.04 -18.50
N ARG A 244 19.27 13.32 -18.18
CA ARG A 244 20.26 12.31 -17.73
C ARG A 244 20.58 12.51 -16.26
N SER A 245 20.59 11.42 -15.50
CA SER A 245 21.06 11.43 -14.11
C SER A 245 22.60 11.43 -14.09
N ILE A 246 23.18 12.49 -13.56
CA ILE A 246 24.63 12.64 -13.40
C ILE A 246 24.97 12.60 -11.91
N TYR A 247 26.01 11.87 -11.55
CA TYR A 247 26.54 11.77 -10.20
C TYR A 247 27.87 12.50 -10.15
N LEU A 248 28.09 13.37 -9.15
CA LEU A 248 29.24 14.31 -9.11
C LEU A 248 30.22 14.03 -7.97
N CYS A 249 30.02 12.99 -7.19
CA CYS A 249 30.96 12.64 -6.12
C CYS A 249 32.28 12.12 -6.72
N SER A 250 33.40 12.65 -6.27
CA SER A 250 34.69 12.19 -6.77
C SER A 250 35.17 10.89 -6.10
N PRO A 251 36.03 10.10 -6.77
CA PRO A 251 36.64 8.92 -6.17
C PRO A 251 37.34 9.18 -4.83
N ASP A 252 38.05 10.29 -4.70
CA ASP A 252 38.76 10.66 -3.46
C ASP A 252 37.79 10.95 -2.30
N TYR A 253 36.65 11.59 -2.60
CA TYR A 253 35.63 11.84 -1.59
C TYR A 253 35.04 10.52 -1.10
N MET A 254 34.65 9.62 -2.01
CA MET A 254 34.17 8.27 -1.68
C MET A 254 35.21 7.50 -0.83
N ALA A 255 36.48 7.54 -1.21
CA ALA A 255 37.57 6.90 -0.48
C ALA A 255 37.71 7.42 0.96
N SER A 256 37.55 8.74 1.15
CA SER A 256 37.59 9.34 2.48
C SER A 256 36.48 8.82 3.40
N TYR A 257 35.28 8.62 2.86
CA TYR A 257 34.15 8.06 3.59
C TYR A 257 34.27 6.55 3.80
N ALA A 258 34.83 5.79 2.87
CA ALA A 258 35.06 4.36 3.04
C ALA A 258 35.86 4.03 4.30
N ARG A 259 36.87 4.87 4.65
CA ARG A 259 37.61 4.74 5.93
C ARG A 259 36.69 4.92 7.13
N ARG A 260 35.80 5.92 7.07
CA ARG A 260 34.85 6.23 8.15
C ARG A 260 33.82 5.13 8.30
N PHE A 261 33.31 4.53 7.19
CA PHE A 261 32.41 3.39 7.23
C PHE A 261 33.02 2.22 7.99
N ILE A 262 34.30 1.91 7.73
CA ILE A 262 35.01 0.83 8.44
C ILE A 262 35.18 1.15 9.92
N GLN A 263 35.48 2.40 10.26
CA GLN A 263 35.56 2.86 11.65
C GLN A 263 34.21 2.78 12.36
N ALA A 264 33.12 3.01 11.64
CA ALA A 264 31.75 2.86 12.14
C ALA A 264 31.28 1.38 12.24
N GLY A 265 32.05 0.42 11.72
CA GLY A 265 31.74 -1.02 11.84
C GLY A 265 31.46 -1.74 10.54
N ALA A 266 31.51 -1.06 9.38
CA ALA A 266 31.36 -1.72 8.10
C ALA A 266 32.49 -2.70 7.81
N ARG A 267 32.13 -3.87 7.27
CA ARG A 267 33.07 -4.92 6.85
C ARG A 267 32.95 -5.23 5.35
N LEU A 268 31.86 -4.86 4.72
CA LEU A 268 31.68 -4.90 3.26
C LEU A 268 31.45 -3.47 2.79
N VAL A 269 32.32 -2.96 1.92
CA VAL A 269 32.25 -1.57 1.43
C VAL A 269 32.42 -1.57 -0.08
N GLY A 270 31.53 -0.87 -0.77
CA GLY A 270 31.52 -0.72 -2.22
C GLY A 270 30.83 0.56 -2.64
N GLY A 271 30.13 0.52 -3.76
CA GLY A 271 29.34 1.63 -4.26
C GLY A 271 28.07 1.20 -4.95
N CYS A 272 27.12 2.11 -5.11
CA CYS A 272 25.88 1.92 -5.86
C CYS A 272 25.84 2.93 -7.04
N CYS A 273 24.70 3.49 -7.36
CA CYS A 273 24.51 4.33 -8.54
C CYS A 273 25.57 5.44 -8.70
N GLY A 274 26.05 5.61 -9.94
CA GLY A 274 27.05 6.60 -10.30
C GLY A 274 28.50 6.23 -9.97
N THR A 275 28.76 5.15 -9.23
CA THR A 275 30.12 4.70 -8.97
C THR A 275 30.72 3.99 -10.19
N THR A 276 32.01 4.16 -10.38
CA THR A 276 32.79 3.63 -11.51
C THR A 276 33.97 2.80 -10.98
N PRO A 277 34.70 2.08 -11.84
CA PRO A 277 35.92 1.38 -11.43
C PRO A 277 36.94 2.26 -10.72
N GLU A 278 37.04 3.53 -11.06
CA GLU A 278 37.93 4.50 -10.39
C GLU A 278 37.53 4.73 -8.94
N HIS A 279 36.24 4.82 -8.65
CA HIS A 279 35.74 4.92 -7.28
C HIS A 279 36.10 3.68 -6.46
N ILE A 280 35.87 2.49 -6.99
CA ILE A 280 36.18 1.22 -6.30
C ILE A 280 37.69 1.08 -6.07
N LYS A 281 38.51 1.49 -7.04
CA LYS A 281 39.97 1.53 -6.85
C LYS A 281 40.39 2.45 -5.71
N ALA A 282 39.82 3.66 -5.67
CA ALA A 282 40.12 4.63 -4.62
C ALA A 282 39.68 4.14 -3.23
N ILE A 283 38.48 3.52 -3.13
CA ILE A 283 37.98 2.87 -1.91
C ILE A 283 38.94 1.77 -1.46
N LYS A 284 39.34 0.86 -2.34
CA LYS A 284 40.27 -0.22 -2.03
C LYS A 284 41.60 0.30 -1.51
N ASP A 285 42.18 1.28 -2.18
CA ASP A 285 43.48 1.83 -1.79
C ASP A 285 43.41 2.53 -0.41
N ALA A 286 42.29 3.21 -0.13
CA ALA A 286 42.02 3.84 1.16
C ALA A 286 41.82 2.82 2.30
N VAL A 287 41.10 1.72 2.04
CA VAL A 287 40.79 0.68 3.02
C VAL A 287 42.01 -0.17 3.37
N ARG A 288 42.84 -0.52 2.38
CA ARG A 288 44.07 -1.30 2.61
C ARG A 288 45.07 -0.60 3.51
N ALA A 289 45.05 0.72 3.58
CA ALA A 289 45.90 1.52 4.46
C ALA A 289 45.45 1.51 5.93
N LEU A 290 44.28 0.96 6.26
CA LEU A 290 43.73 0.92 7.62
C LEU A 290 44.28 -0.27 8.41
N ARG A 291 44.70 -0.02 9.67
CA ARG A 291 45.00 -1.09 10.64
C ARG A 291 43.67 -1.59 11.24
N PRO A 292 43.53 -2.92 11.52
CA PRO A 292 42.35 -3.44 12.18
C PRO A 292 42.12 -2.77 13.53
N GLN A 293 40.93 -2.21 13.75
CA GLN A 293 40.50 -1.77 15.08
C GLN A 293 39.58 -2.84 15.68
N PRO A 294 39.61 -3.09 17.00
CA PRO A 294 38.68 -3.98 17.65
C PRO A 294 37.26 -3.44 17.51
N ALA A 295 36.28 -4.36 17.32
CA ALA A 295 34.86 -4.01 17.26
C ALA A 295 34.46 -3.27 18.54
N ARG A 296 33.71 -2.16 18.40
CA ARG A 296 33.10 -1.47 19.55
C ARG A 296 32.09 -2.43 20.20
N ALA A 297 32.10 -2.48 21.53
CA ALA A 297 31.08 -3.18 22.29
C ALA A 297 29.72 -2.50 22.02
N ALA A 298 28.71 -3.30 21.71
CA ALA A 298 27.34 -2.81 21.54
C ALA A 298 26.89 -2.14 22.85
N VAL A 299 26.41 -0.91 22.75
CA VAL A 299 25.77 -0.23 23.87
C VAL A 299 24.35 -0.77 23.94
N GLU A 300 23.94 -1.32 25.09
CA GLU A 300 22.54 -1.65 25.35
C GLU A 300 21.71 -0.37 25.31
N VAL A 301 21.16 -0.08 24.14
CA VAL A 301 20.10 0.93 24.02
C VAL A 301 18.81 0.22 24.45
N SER A 302 18.25 0.65 25.58
CA SER A 302 16.95 0.18 26.02
C SER A 302 15.93 0.38 24.88
N SER A 303 15.40 -0.71 24.36
CA SER A 303 14.33 -0.67 23.37
C SER A 303 13.14 0.07 23.98
N GLN A 304 12.92 1.32 23.59
CA GLN A 304 11.58 1.87 23.74
C GLN A 304 10.71 1.04 22.78
N ARG A 305 9.98 0.07 23.35
CA ARG A 305 8.94 -0.64 22.59
C ARG A 305 8.07 0.42 21.93
N VAL A 306 7.92 0.35 20.61
CA VAL A 306 6.95 1.17 19.87
C VAL A 306 5.63 1.07 20.63
N ARG A 307 5.23 2.16 21.27
CA ARG A 307 4.01 2.18 22.08
C ARG A 307 2.83 2.31 21.11
N VAL A 308 2.36 1.17 20.62
CA VAL A 308 1.11 1.09 19.88
C VAL A 308 0.00 1.55 20.83
N MET A 309 -0.73 2.57 20.43
CA MET A 309 -1.84 3.11 21.23
C MET A 309 -3.05 2.18 21.10
N GLU A 310 -3.76 1.96 22.22
CA GLU A 310 -5.06 1.30 22.17
C GLU A 310 -6.05 2.16 21.39
N PRO A 311 -6.76 1.59 20.39
CA PRO A 311 -7.71 2.34 19.59
C PRO A 311 -8.79 3.01 20.44
N VAL A 312 -9.20 4.21 20.06
CA VAL A 312 -10.33 4.89 20.71
C VAL A 312 -11.55 3.96 20.70
N PRO A 313 -12.22 3.71 21.83
CA PRO A 313 -13.42 2.87 21.88
C PRO A 313 -14.48 3.32 20.87
N LEU A 314 -15.12 2.37 20.20
CA LEU A 314 -16.04 2.63 19.07
C LEU A 314 -17.11 3.68 19.41
N GLU A 315 -17.73 3.58 20.57
CA GLU A 315 -18.77 4.52 21.03
C GLU A 315 -18.31 5.98 21.18
N ARG A 316 -17.00 6.19 21.28
CA ARG A 316 -16.40 7.52 21.47
C ARG A 316 -15.92 8.16 20.17
N ARG A 317 -15.91 7.40 19.05
CA ARG A 317 -15.36 7.90 17.78
C ARG A 317 -16.27 8.94 17.12
N SER A 318 -17.58 8.69 17.10
CA SER A 318 -18.58 9.55 16.45
C SER A 318 -20.00 9.26 16.97
N LYS A 319 -20.99 10.07 16.58
CA LYS A 319 -22.41 9.79 16.86
C LYS A 319 -22.88 8.54 16.10
N LEU A 320 -22.49 8.41 14.84
CA LEU A 320 -22.79 7.22 14.01
C LEU A 320 -22.17 5.96 14.63
N ALA A 321 -20.91 6.02 15.04
CA ALA A 321 -20.23 4.91 15.71
C ALA A 321 -20.94 4.49 17.00
N ARG A 322 -21.41 5.46 17.78
CA ARG A 322 -22.19 5.20 19.00
C ARG A 322 -23.50 4.52 18.73
N LYS A 323 -24.22 4.94 17.68
CA LYS A 323 -25.48 4.28 17.27
C LYS A 323 -25.24 2.83 16.87
N LEU A 324 -24.25 2.57 16.01
CA LEU A 324 -23.89 1.22 15.60
C LEU A 324 -23.49 0.34 16.80
N ALA A 325 -22.66 0.85 17.71
CA ALA A 325 -22.27 0.12 18.92
C ALA A 325 -23.46 -0.23 19.83
N ARG A 326 -24.49 0.63 19.88
CA ARG A 326 -25.73 0.41 20.65
C ARG A 326 -26.80 -0.36 19.90
N ARG A 327 -26.51 -0.80 18.67
CA ARG A 327 -27.47 -1.45 17.78
C ARG A 327 -28.73 -0.60 17.50
N GLU A 328 -28.58 0.72 17.55
CA GLU A 328 -29.57 1.66 17.07
C GLU A 328 -29.50 1.69 15.54
N PHE A 329 -30.63 1.89 14.87
CA PHE A 329 -30.70 1.85 13.41
C PHE A 329 -30.44 3.24 12.80
N PRO A 330 -29.23 3.54 12.26
CA PRO A 330 -28.95 4.80 11.62
C PRO A 330 -29.57 4.90 10.22
N VAL A 331 -29.98 6.12 9.88
CA VAL A 331 -30.46 6.52 8.56
C VAL A 331 -29.50 7.53 7.96
N LEU A 332 -28.88 7.20 6.83
CA LEU A 332 -27.97 8.05 6.09
C LEU A 332 -28.60 8.44 4.75
N THR A 333 -28.28 9.65 4.27
CA THR A 333 -28.69 10.09 2.93
C THR A 333 -27.51 10.60 2.14
N GLU A 334 -27.43 10.22 0.86
CA GLU A 334 -26.36 10.58 -0.03
C GLU A 334 -26.46 12.05 -0.47
N ILE A 335 -25.31 12.74 -0.46
CA ILE A 335 -25.08 14.04 -1.07
C ILE A 335 -23.90 13.91 -2.03
N VAL A 336 -24.14 14.24 -3.29
CA VAL A 336 -23.10 14.19 -4.33
C VAL A 336 -22.47 15.58 -4.47
N PRO A 337 -21.13 15.73 -4.42
CA PRO A 337 -20.46 17.01 -4.58
C PRO A 337 -20.82 17.71 -5.89
N PRO A 338 -20.93 19.06 -5.93
CA PRO A 338 -21.22 19.81 -7.14
C PRO A 338 -20.08 19.73 -8.15
N LYS A 339 -20.39 19.94 -9.45
CA LYS A 339 -19.36 20.05 -10.50
C LYS A 339 -18.58 21.37 -10.44
N GLY A 340 -19.13 22.37 -9.78
CA GLY A 340 -18.53 23.70 -9.61
C GLY A 340 -18.00 23.95 -8.22
N CYS A 341 -17.71 25.20 -7.91
CA CYS A 341 -17.17 25.65 -6.61
C CYS A 341 -18.25 26.18 -5.64
N ASP A 342 -19.53 26.20 -6.03
CA ASP A 342 -20.63 26.65 -5.17
C ASP A 342 -21.38 25.46 -4.57
N PRO A 343 -21.27 25.21 -3.24
CA PRO A 343 -21.94 24.13 -2.52
C PRO A 343 -23.28 24.55 -1.91
N THR A 344 -23.85 25.67 -2.26
CA THR A 344 -25.05 26.22 -1.59
C THR A 344 -26.20 25.24 -1.56
N ARG A 345 -26.49 24.59 -2.70
CA ARG A 345 -27.55 23.58 -2.83
C ARG A 345 -27.32 22.36 -1.92
N GLU A 346 -26.09 21.90 -1.84
CA GLU A 346 -25.70 20.76 -1.00
C GLU A 346 -25.77 21.09 0.50
N ILE A 347 -25.42 22.33 0.87
CA ILE A 347 -25.56 22.84 2.25
C ILE A 347 -27.04 22.97 2.64
N GLU A 348 -27.89 23.52 1.77
CA GLU A 348 -29.35 23.62 1.98
C GLU A 348 -29.96 22.23 2.10
N GLY A 349 -29.52 21.28 1.24
CA GLY A 349 -29.92 19.88 1.31
C GLY A 349 -29.52 19.22 2.63
N ALA A 350 -28.31 19.42 3.08
CA ALA A 350 -27.83 18.92 4.37
C ALA A 350 -28.62 19.51 5.55
N GLN A 351 -28.95 20.81 5.49
CA GLN A 351 -29.81 21.46 6.50
C GLN A 351 -31.22 20.86 6.52
N TYR A 352 -31.78 20.59 5.34
CA TYR A 352 -33.07 19.92 5.21
C TYR A 352 -33.01 18.52 5.85
N LEU A 353 -31.98 17.71 5.54
CA LEU A 353 -31.81 16.36 6.10
C LEU A 353 -31.66 16.40 7.63
N LEU A 354 -30.90 17.33 8.17
CA LEU A 354 -30.78 17.50 9.63
C LEU A 354 -32.14 17.82 10.29
N ASN A 355 -32.94 18.69 9.69
CA ASN A 355 -34.27 19.04 10.18
C ASN A 355 -35.24 17.83 10.13
N GLN A 356 -35.02 16.92 9.19
CA GLN A 356 -35.76 15.63 9.07
C GLN A 356 -35.17 14.50 9.92
N ARG A 357 -34.20 14.81 10.81
CA ARG A 357 -33.57 13.85 11.72
C ARG A 357 -32.81 12.70 11.05
N VAL A 358 -32.30 12.94 9.85
CA VAL A 358 -31.32 12.03 9.21
C VAL A 358 -30.04 12.07 10.05
N ASP A 359 -29.47 10.90 10.31
CA ASP A 359 -28.35 10.77 11.26
C ASP A 359 -27.01 11.26 10.70
N ALA A 360 -26.76 11.01 9.41
CA ALA A 360 -25.55 11.47 8.74
C ALA A 360 -25.79 11.70 7.24
N ALA A 361 -25.07 12.69 6.71
CA ALA A 361 -24.95 12.91 5.27
C ALA A 361 -23.81 12.05 4.74
N ASN A 362 -24.09 11.23 3.73
CA ASN A 362 -23.13 10.37 3.06
C ASN A 362 -22.56 11.09 1.84
N ILE A 363 -21.30 11.50 1.85
CA ILE A 363 -20.69 12.32 0.79
C ILE A 363 -19.90 11.44 -0.16
N SER A 364 -20.39 11.30 -1.41
CA SER A 364 -19.76 10.46 -2.44
C SER A 364 -18.45 11.06 -2.95
N ASP A 365 -17.39 10.26 -3.12
CA ASP A 365 -16.14 10.65 -3.75
C ASP A 365 -16.00 10.02 -5.15
N GLY A 366 -15.58 10.82 -6.13
CA GLY A 366 -15.30 10.35 -7.48
C GLY A 366 -16.52 9.91 -8.30
N ALA A 367 -17.73 10.35 -7.94
CA ALA A 367 -18.96 9.96 -8.62
C ALA A 367 -18.89 10.12 -10.14
N GLY A 368 -19.01 9.00 -10.87
CA GLY A 368 -18.96 8.94 -12.33
C GLY A 368 -17.61 9.28 -12.94
N SER A 369 -16.50 9.12 -12.21
CA SER A 369 -15.13 9.44 -12.66
C SER A 369 -15.01 10.80 -13.36
N THR A 370 -15.72 11.81 -12.84
CA THR A 370 -15.73 13.19 -13.36
C THR A 370 -15.18 14.15 -12.32
N ALA A 371 -14.56 15.23 -12.76
CA ALA A 371 -14.09 16.29 -11.86
C ALA A 371 -15.27 16.95 -11.14
N ARG A 372 -15.20 16.97 -9.81
CA ARG A 372 -16.17 17.58 -8.89
C ARG A 372 -15.44 18.27 -7.76
N MET A 373 -16.15 19.06 -6.96
CA MET A 373 -15.63 19.55 -5.69
C MET A 373 -15.13 18.35 -4.85
N SER A 374 -14.00 18.52 -4.16
CA SER A 374 -13.48 17.47 -3.27
C SER A 374 -14.55 17.05 -2.24
N ALA A 375 -14.81 15.74 -2.14
CA ALA A 375 -15.74 15.18 -1.16
C ALA A 375 -15.33 15.54 0.27
N GLN A 376 -14.04 15.50 0.58
CA GLN A 376 -13.51 15.90 1.88
C GLN A 376 -13.77 17.37 2.20
N THR A 377 -13.59 18.25 1.22
CA THR A 377 -13.87 19.69 1.39
C THR A 377 -15.36 19.94 1.63
N LEU A 378 -16.24 19.32 0.83
CA LEU A 378 -17.69 19.44 1.02
C LEU A 378 -18.12 18.87 2.39
N ALA A 379 -17.60 17.71 2.77
CA ALA A 379 -17.87 17.09 4.06
C ALA A 379 -17.53 18.01 5.23
N ALA A 380 -16.33 18.63 5.19
CA ALA A 380 -15.92 19.58 6.22
C ALA A 380 -16.82 20.82 6.26
N VAL A 381 -17.16 21.39 5.11
CA VAL A 381 -18.06 22.56 5.01
C VAL A 381 -19.45 22.24 5.55
N ILE A 382 -20.04 21.11 5.16
CA ILE A 382 -21.36 20.69 5.65
C ILE A 382 -21.34 20.47 7.16
N GLN A 383 -20.36 19.71 7.66
CA GLN A 383 -20.29 19.41 9.09
C GLN A 383 -20.09 20.68 9.94
N GLN A 384 -19.28 21.62 9.48
CA GLN A 384 -19.03 22.88 10.21
C GLN A 384 -20.19 23.87 10.12
N ARG A 385 -20.84 24.00 8.97
CA ARG A 385 -21.91 25.01 8.78
C ARG A 385 -23.29 24.50 9.21
N VAL A 386 -23.57 23.23 9.02
CA VAL A 386 -24.89 22.63 9.28
C VAL A 386 -24.90 21.86 10.60
N GLY A 387 -23.80 21.22 10.97
CA GLY A 387 -23.68 20.41 12.18
C GLY A 387 -24.25 19.00 12.05
N ILE A 388 -24.71 18.58 10.85
CA ILE A 388 -25.03 17.19 10.57
C ILE A 388 -23.72 16.38 10.51
N GLU A 389 -23.73 15.17 11.06
CA GLU A 389 -22.58 14.29 10.96
C GLU A 389 -22.40 13.78 9.53
N VAL A 390 -21.18 13.55 9.12
CA VAL A 390 -20.86 13.14 7.74
C VAL A 390 -20.18 11.77 7.73
N LEU A 391 -20.57 10.92 6.78
CA LEU A 391 -19.82 9.77 6.32
C LEU A 391 -19.11 10.18 5.02
N LEU A 392 -17.78 10.27 5.07
CA LEU A 392 -16.97 10.62 3.90
C LEU A 392 -16.60 9.35 3.13
N HIS A 393 -17.05 9.22 1.88
CA HIS A 393 -16.42 8.28 0.96
C HIS A 393 -15.02 8.78 0.63
N TYR A 394 -14.04 7.92 0.75
CA TYR A 394 -12.67 8.24 0.41
C TYR A 394 -12.14 7.22 -0.59
N SER A 395 -11.93 7.68 -1.83
CA SER A 395 -11.40 6.87 -2.92
C SER A 395 -9.87 6.95 -2.94
N CYS A 396 -9.20 5.79 -2.99
CA CYS A 396 -7.74 5.71 -3.02
C CYS A 396 -7.15 5.72 -4.44
N LEU A 397 -7.94 5.42 -5.47
CA LEU A 397 -7.43 5.16 -6.82
C LEU A 397 -6.67 6.34 -7.47
N HIS A 398 -7.05 7.57 -7.14
CA HIS A 398 -6.46 8.79 -7.73
C HIS A 398 -5.44 9.48 -6.85
N ARG A 399 -5.06 8.87 -5.73
CA ARG A 399 -4.18 9.44 -4.71
C ARG A 399 -3.05 8.48 -4.40
N ASN A 400 -1.82 9.00 -4.27
CA ASN A 400 -0.72 8.19 -3.77
C ASN A 400 -0.79 8.06 -2.24
N VAL A 401 -0.05 7.10 -1.68
CA VAL A 401 -0.09 6.79 -0.25
C VAL A 401 0.27 7.98 0.65
N LEU A 402 1.16 8.88 0.20
CA LEU A 402 1.51 10.10 0.94
C LEU A 402 0.34 11.08 0.99
N SER A 403 -0.32 11.33 -0.17
CA SER A 403 -1.54 12.14 -0.23
C SER A 403 -2.65 11.57 0.63
N ILE A 404 -2.87 10.25 0.58
CA ILE A 404 -3.89 9.56 1.38
C ILE A 404 -3.67 9.81 2.87
N GLN A 405 -2.44 9.60 3.35
CA GLN A 405 -2.13 9.81 4.76
C GLN A 405 -2.30 11.28 5.18
N SER A 406 -1.78 12.23 4.38
CA SER A 406 -1.90 13.67 4.64
C SER A 406 -3.34 14.14 4.66
N ASP A 407 -4.15 13.71 3.68
CA ASP A 407 -5.58 14.05 3.59
C ASP A 407 -6.36 13.53 4.79
N LEU A 408 -6.12 12.27 5.21
CA LEU A 408 -6.82 11.66 6.33
C LEU A 408 -6.45 12.31 7.67
N LEU A 409 -5.19 12.66 7.90
CA LEU A 409 -4.78 13.42 9.06
C LEU A 409 -5.46 14.80 9.07
N GLY A 410 -5.51 15.50 7.93
CA GLY A 410 -6.23 16.76 7.75
C GLY A 410 -7.74 16.60 7.96
N ALA A 411 -8.36 15.53 7.44
CA ALA A 411 -9.77 15.23 7.66
C ALA A 411 -10.09 15.06 9.15
N TYR A 412 -9.22 14.33 9.86
CA TYR A 412 -9.38 14.16 11.32
C TYR A 412 -9.26 15.47 12.08
N ALA A 413 -8.30 16.33 11.72
CA ALA A 413 -8.12 17.66 12.30
C ALA A 413 -9.35 18.58 12.05
N LEU A 414 -10.01 18.44 10.89
CA LEU A 414 -11.25 19.16 10.55
C LEU A 414 -12.50 18.59 11.24
N GLY A 415 -12.37 17.53 12.03
CA GLY A 415 -13.48 16.94 12.77
C GLY A 415 -14.22 15.82 12.05
N LEU A 416 -13.82 15.42 10.84
CA LEU A 416 -14.39 14.27 10.14
C LEU A 416 -13.97 12.98 10.87
N ARG A 417 -14.92 12.09 11.11
CA ARG A 417 -14.71 10.90 11.95
C ARG A 417 -15.11 9.60 11.26
N ASN A 418 -16.03 9.66 10.30
CA ASN A 418 -16.55 8.47 9.64
C ASN A 418 -16.03 8.42 8.20
N ILE A 419 -15.34 7.35 7.85
CA ILE A 419 -14.76 7.13 6.53
C ILE A 419 -15.33 5.86 5.93
N LEU A 420 -15.84 5.93 4.71
CA LEU A 420 -16.13 4.75 3.88
C LEU A 420 -14.96 4.57 2.90
N ALA A 421 -14.20 3.51 3.11
CA ALA A 421 -13.06 3.18 2.27
C ALA A 421 -13.50 2.58 0.94
N VAL A 422 -13.19 3.29 -0.16
CA VAL A 422 -13.59 2.94 -1.52
C VAL A 422 -12.35 2.81 -2.39
N THR A 423 -12.29 1.79 -3.25
CA THR A 423 -11.19 1.68 -4.24
C THR A 423 -11.29 2.81 -5.27
N GLY A 424 -12.48 3.07 -5.78
CA GLY A 424 -12.76 4.06 -6.82
C GLY A 424 -12.87 3.44 -8.21
N GLN A 425 -13.26 4.25 -9.19
CA GLN A 425 -13.39 3.85 -10.60
C GLN A 425 -12.20 4.35 -11.42
N PRO A 426 -11.60 3.51 -12.30
CA PRO A 426 -10.50 3.93 -13.16
C PRO A 426 -10.85 5.15 -14.02
N PRO A 427 -9.94 6.13 -14.19
CA PRO A 427 -10.16 7.31 -15.04
C PRO A 427 -10.56 6.95 -16.47
N ALA A 428 -10.07 5.84 -16.99
CA ALA A 428 -10.38 5.33 -18.33
C ALA A 428 -11.89 5.15 -18.59
N LEU A 429 -12.69 4.96 -17.52
CA LEU A 429 -14.15 4.85 -17.59
C LEU A 429 -14.89 6.18 -17.42
N GLY A 430 -14.18 7.28 -17.22
CA GLY A 430 -14.73 8.58 -16.90
C GLY A 430 -14.53 9.66 -17.98
N ALA A 431 -14.76 10.91 -17.60
CA ALA A 431 -14.65 12.07 -18.48
C ALA A 431 -13.20 12.43 -18.88
N TYR A 432 -12.20 11.90 -18.15
CA TYR A 432 -10.78 12.19 -18.37
C TYR A 432 -9.97 10.89 -18.49
N PRO A 433 -10.15 10.11 -19.57
CA PRO A 433 -9.56 8.78 -19.69
C PRO A 433 -8.01 8.78 -19.75
N ALA A 434 -7.40 9.92 -20.08
CA ALA A 434 -5.95 10.10 -20.10
C ALA A 434 -5.35 10.45 -18.72
N ALA A 435 -6.18 10.65 -17.68
CA ALA A 435 -5.67 10.91 -16.33
C ALA A 435 -5.03 9.64 -15.76
N THR A 436 -3.92 9.80 -15.02
CA THR A 436 -3.18 8.68 -14.44
C THR A 436 -3.94 8.09 -13.25
N ALA A 437 -4.19 6.79 -13.28
CA ALA A 437 -4.58 6.03 -12.09
C ALA A 437 -3.33 5.70 -11.28
N VAL A 438 -3.32 6.03 -10.00
CA VAL A 438 -2.14 5.85 -9.13
C VAL A 438 -2.09 4.43 -8.57
N MET A 439 -3.18 3.94 -7.99
CA MET A 439 -3.37 2.56 -7.51
C MET A 439 -2.32 2.06 -6.50
N ASP A 440 -1.77 2.92 -5.66
CA ASP A 440 -0.81 2.51 -4.63
C ASP A 440 -1.44 1.56 -3.60
N VAL A 441 -2.72 1.78 -3.29
CA VAL A 441 -3.51 0.92 -2.39
C VAL A 441 -4.93 0.73 -2.94
N ASP A 442 -5.58 -0.35 -2.55
CA ASP A 442 -7.02 -0.58 -2.75
C ASP A 442 -7.81 -0.29 -1.45
N SER A 443 -9.10 -0.60 -1.42
CA SER A 443 -9.93 -0.36 -0.24
C SER A 443 -9.48 -1.17 1.00
N ILE A 444 -8.88 -2.35 0.82
CA ILE A 444 -8.36 -3.17 1.92
C ILE A 444 -7.10 -2.50 2.50
N GLY A 445 -6.16 -2.11 1.65
CA GLY A 445 -4.97 -1.35 2.05
C GLY A 445 -5.32 -0.02 2.72
N LEU A 446 -6.36 0.66 2.24
CA LEU A 446 -6.86 1.90 2.86
C LEU A 446 -7.43 1.66 4.27
N VAL A 447 -8.17 0.57 4.51
CA VAL A 447 -8.65 0.21 5.85
C VAL A 447 -7.48 -0.10 6.79
N ASN A 448 -6.47 -0.83 6.33
CA ASN A 448 -5.25 -1.10 7.11
C ASN A 448 -4.53 0.19 7.49
N LEU A 449 -4.36 1.12 6.54
CA LEU A 449 -3.75 2.43 6.78
C LEU A 449 -4.54 3.20 7.84
N LEU A 450 -5.86 3.31 7.70
CA LEU A 450 -6.75 3.97 8.68
C LEU A 450 -6.69 3.31 10.06
N ASN A 451 -6.60 1.98 10.12
CA ASN A 451 -6.48 1.24 11.37
C ASN A 451 -5.12 1.52 12.05
N ASN A 452 -4.03 1.67 11.27
CA ASN A 452 -2.75 2.11 11.79
C ASN A 452 -2.84 3.53 12.37
N LEU A 453 -3.44 4.48 11.65
CA LEU A 453 -3.67 5.85 12.16
C LEU A 453 -4.49 5.83 13.46
N ASN A 454 -5.49 4.96 13.59
CA ASN A 454 -6.28 4.78 14.81
C ASN A 454 -5.47 4.20 15.98
N ARG A 455 -4.29 3.64 15.72
CA ARG A 455 -3.34 3.12 16.70
C ARG A 455 -2.14 4.05 16.94
N GLY A 456 -2.15 5.23 16.32
CA GLY A 456 -1.07 6.21 16.41
C GLY A 456 0.17 5.86 15.61
N LEU A 457 0.00 5.05 14.55
CA LEU A 457 1.05 4.62 13.64
C LEU A 457 0.82 5.22 12.25
N ASP A 458 1.90 5.56 11.56
CA ASP A 458 1.85 5.90 10.14
C ASP A 458 1.75 4.64 9.25
N VAL A 459 1.79 4.82 7.93
CA VAL A 459 1.74 3.72 6.97
C VAL A 459 2.93 2.75 7.09
N GLY A 460 4.08 3.23 7.53
CA GLY A 460 5.30 2.44 7.77
C GLY A 460 5.32 1.75 9.14
N GLY A 461 4.28 1.94 9.97
CA GLY A 461 4.22 1.40 11.34
C GLY A 461 5.00 2.21 12.37
N ASN A 462 5.41 3.45 12.04
CA ASN A 462 6.14 4.31 12.96
C ASN A 462 5.19 5.12 13.86
N PRO A 463 5.54 5.37 15.14
CA PRO A 463 4.68 6.11 16.06
C PRO A 463 4.60 7.60 15.68
N MET A 464 3.38 8.11 15.55
CA MET A 464 3.12 9.53 15.26
C MET A 464 2.97 10.40 16.51
N GLY A 465 3.03 9.82 17.72
CA GLY A 465 2.83 10.55 18.98
C GLY A 465 1.37 10.85 19.33
N THR A 466 0.46 10.74 18.36
CA THR A 466 -1.00 10.92 18.51
C THR A 466 -1.73 9.87 17.70
N GLN A 467 -2.99 9.57 18.07
CA GLN A 467 -3.82 8.63 17.33
C GLN A 467 -5.07 9.30 16.76
N THR A 468 -5.62 8.75 15.72
CA THR A 468 -6.95 9.10 15.23
C THR A 468 -8.02 8.22 15.90
N GLY A 469 -9.29 8.51 15.62
CA GLY A 469 -10.42 7.71 16.10
C GLY A 469 -11.47 7.62 15.01
N PHE A 470 -11.08 7.18 13.81
CA PHE A 470 -11.99 6.98 12.69
C PHE A 470 -12.91 5.78 12.90
N LEU A 471 -14.18 5.94 12.56
CA LEU A 471 -15.09 4.85 12.25
C LEU A 471 -14.85 4.41 10.80
N LEU A 472 -14.57 3.14 10.60
CA LEU A 472 -14.14 2.58 9.32
C LEU A 472 -15.28 1.79 8.66
N GLY A 473 -15.83 2.30 7.58
CA GLY A 473 -16.79 1.62 6.72
C GLY A 473 -16.14 1.08 5.47
N VAL A 474 -16.75 0.05 4.89
CA VAL A 474 -16.36 -0.56 3.60
C VAL A 474 -17.58 -0.81 2.74
N GLU A 475 -17.38 -0.91 1.43
CA GLU A 475 -18.44 -1.33 0.51
C GLU A 475 -18.57 -2.85 0.50
N LEU A 476 -19.83 -3.30 0.31
CA LEU A 476 -20.21 -4.70 0.11
C LEU A 476 -21.10 -4.80 -1.13
N ASN A 477 -20.77 -5.67 -2.08
CA ASN A 477 -21.54 -5.86 -3.29
C ASN A 477 -22.19 -7.25 -3.35
N PRO A 478 -23.44 -7.42 -2.89
CA PRO A 478 -24.13 -8.70 -2.99
C PRO A 478 -24.38 -9.17 -4.44
N TYR A 479 -24.35 -8.26 -5.42
CA TYR A 479 -24.55 -8.55 -6.84
C TYR A 479 -23.22 -8.65 -7.63
N ALA A 480 -22.09 -8.88 -6.97
CA ALA A 480 -20.82 -9.07 -7.64
C ALA A 480 -20.87 -10.22 -8.64
N LEU A 481 -20.24 -10.04 -9.82
CA LEU A 481 -20.17 -11.08 -10.86
C LEU A 481 -19.45 -12.34 -10.37
N ASP A 482 -18.45 -12.16 -9.51
CA ASP A 482 -17.79 -13.23 -8.77
C ASP A 482 -18.10 -13.09 -7.28
N PRO A 483 -19.14 -13.80 -6.79
CA PRO A 483 -19.54 -13.72 -5.40
C PRO A 483 -18.54 -14.37 -4.42
N ASP A 484 -17.67 -15.29 -4.88
CA ASP A 484 -16.65 -15.92 -4.04
C ASP A 484 -15.50 -14.95 -3.83
N GLU A 485 -15.10 -14.22 -4.87
CA GLU A 485 -14.13 -13.15 -4.77
C GLU A 485 -14.61 -12.01 -3.87
N GLU A 486 -15.87 -11.57 -3.99
CA GLU A 486 -16.42 -10.54 -3.11
C GLU A 486 -16.44 -11.00 -1.65
N LEU A 487 -16.80 -12.27 -1.40
CA LEU A 487 -16.78 -12.85 -0.06
C LEU A 487 -15.36 -12.87 0.52
N ARG A 488 -14.37 -13.28 -0.27
CA ARG A 488 -12.96 -13.28 0.10
C ARG A 488 -12.47 -11.86 0.42
N ARG A 489 -12.75 -10.90 -0.47
CA ARG A 489 -12.40 -9.49 -0.26
C ARG A 489 -13.09 -8.89 0.97
N PHE A 490 -14.35 -9.24 1.22
CA PHE A 490 -15.06 -8.81 2.41
C PHE A 490 -14.40 -9.35 3.69
N HIS A 491 -13.98 -10.60 3.69
CA HIS A 491 -13.21 -11.18 4.79
C HIS A 491 -11.95 -10.36 5.10
N TYR A 492 -11.14 -10.04 4.09
CA TYR A 492 -9.95 -9.21 4.27
C TYR A 492 -10.27 -7.79 4.75
N LYS A 493 -11.36 -7.18 4.28
CA LYS A 493 -11.81 -5.87 4.78
C LYS A 493 -12.14 -5.92 6.28
N VAL A 494 -12.78 -7.00 6.73
CA VAL A 494 -13.09 -7.22 8.16
C VAL A 494 -11.82 -7.44 8.98
N GLU A 495 -10.90 -8.28 8.53
CA GLU A 495 -9.62 -8.52 9.18
C GLU A 495 -8.75 -7.26 9.26
N ALA A 496 -8.77 -6.42 8.24
CA ALA A 496 -8.10 -5.12 8.21
C ALA A 496 -8.64 -4.14 9.27
N GLY A 497 -9.83 -4.39 9.84
CA GLY A 497 -10.40 -3.61 10.93
C GLY A 497 -11.63 -2.78 10.56
N ALA A 498 -12.34 -3.12 9.48
CA ALA A 498 -13.63 -2.49 9.15
C ALA A 498 -14.63 -2.62 10.31
N ASN A 499 -15.34 -1.55 10.60
CA ASN A 499 -16.31 -1.51 11.69
C ASN A 499 -17.76 -1.69 11.22
N PHE A 500 -18.05 -1.41 9.95
CA PHE A 500 -19.35 -1.62 9.32
C PHE A 500 -19.21 -1.69 7.80
N ALA A 501 -20.24 -2.16 7.12
CA ALA A 501 -20.31 -2.20 5.67
C ALA A 501 -21.55 -1.44 5.16
N VAL A 502 -21.46 -0.90 3.93
CA VAL A 502 -22.59 -0.33 3.18
C VAL A 502 -22.73 -1.13 1.89
N THR A 503 -23.94 -1.61 1.60
CA THR A 503 -24.15 -2.37 0.36
C THR A 503 -24.23 -1.45 -0.85
N GLN A 504 -23.87 -1.99 -2.02
CA GLN A 504 -24.30 -1.40 -3.29
C GLN A 504 -25.85 -1.37 -3.36
N PRO A 505 -26.46 -0.56 -4.27
CA PRO A 505 -27.91 -0.43 -4.36
C PRO A 505 -28.63 -1.77 -4.45
N LEU A 506 -29.57 -2.00 -3.54
CA LEU A 506 -30.38 -3.21 -3.47
C LEU A 506 -31.75 -3.02 -4.13
N PHE A 507 -32.25 -4.10 -4.74
CA PHE A 507 -33.59 -4.19 -5.30
C PHE A 507 -34.27 -5.52 -4.98
N ASP A 508 -33.61 -6.43 -4.22
CA ASP A 508 -34.10 -7.74 -3.82
C ASP A 508 -33.56 -8.10 -2.43
N ALA A 509 -34.45 -8.15 -1.45
CA ALA A 509 -34.12 -8.51 -0.07
C ALA A 509 -33.68 -9.99 0.07
N ALA A 510 -34.27 -10.89 -0.71
CA ALA A 510 -33.90 -12.30 -0.67
C ALA A 510 -32.47 -12.53 -1.20
N HIS A 511 -32.02 -11.71 -2.16
CA HIS A 511 -30.64 -11.76 -2.65
C HIS A 511 -29.63 -11.34 -1.55
N LEU A 512 -29.92 -10.27 -0.83
CA LEU A 512 -29.11 -9.85 0.32
C LEU A 512 -29.07 -10.96 1.39
N ALA A 513 -30.24 -11.54 1.74
CA ALA A 513 -30.30 -12.60 2.75
C ALA A 513 -29.37 -13.79 2.40
N ARG A 514 -29.42 -14.26 1.16
CA ARG A 514 -28.54 -15.35 0.68
C ARG A 514 -27.05 -14.98 0.78
N PHE A 515 -26.69 -13.73 0.47
CA PHE A 515 -25.29 -13.29 0.59
C PHE A 515 -24.84 -13.23 2.05
N LEU A 516 -25.69 -12.76 2.96
CA LEU A 516 -25.41 -12.75 4.40
C LEU A 516 -25.27 -14.17 4.97
N GLU A 517 -26.08 -15.13 4.51
CA GLU A 517 -25.93 -16.55 4.86
C GLU A 517 -24.57 -17.13 4.43
N ARG A 518 -24.05 -16.70 3.27
CA ARG A 518 -22.70 -17.10 2.82
C ARG A 518 -21.60 -16.53 3.71
N ILE A 519 -21.73 -15.30 4.19
CA ILE A 519 -20.79 -14.70 5.17
C ILE A 519 -20.75 -15.57 6.44
N ASP A 520 -21.92 -16.00 6.94
CA ASP A 520 -22.01 -16.87 8.12
C ASP A 520 -21.41 -18.25 7.88
N ALA A 521 -21.71 -18.85 6.72
CA ALA A 521 -21.18 -20.17 6.34
C ALA A 521 -19.65 -20.15 6.22
N ALA A 522 -19.08 -19.04 5.74
CA ALA A 522 -17.63 -18.81 5.67
C ALA A 522 -17.00 -18.45 7.03
N LYS A 523 -17.80 -18.33 8.10
CA LYS A 523 -17.35 -17.95 9.45
C LYS A 523 -16.63 -16.59 9.51
N ILE A 524 -16.98 -15.68 8.62
CA ILE A 524 -16.44 -14.30 8.64
C ILE A 524 -17.11 -13.56 9.81
N SER A 525 -16.33 -12.81 10.58
CA SER A 525 -16.87 -12.02 11.70
C SER A 525 -17.93 -11.03 11.21
N ARG A 526 -19.13 -11.09 11.78
CA ARG A 526 -20.22 -10.16 11.44
C ARG A 526 -19.88 -8.75 11.92
N ILE A 527 -19.91 -7.79 11.01
CA ILE A 527 -19.94 -6.37 11.28
C ILE A 527 -21.30 -5.80 10.87
N PRO A 528 -21.77 -4.68 11.46
CA PRO A 528 -23.02 -4.03 11.05
C PRO A 528 -23.05 -3.77 9.55
N VAL A 529 -24.18 -4.08 8.90
CA VAL A 529 -24.42 -3.83 7.49
C VAL A 529 -25.51 -2.77 7.33
N LEU A 530 -25.23 -1.74 6.54
CA LEU A 530 -26.21 -0.73 6.14
C LEU A 530 -26.68 -1.02 4.71
N ALA A 531 -27.99 -1.17 4.53
CA ALA A 531 -28.56 -1.43 3.21
C ALA A 531 -28.51 -0.15 2.34
N GLY A 532 -27.97 -0.26 1.15
CA GLY A 532 -28.01 0.79 0.12
C GLY A 532 -29.36 0.75 -0.59
N ILE A 533 -30.22 1.75 -0.39
CA ILE A 533 -31.54 1.89 -1.03
C ILE A 533 -31.48 3.02 -2.06
N HIS A 534 -31.90 2.71 -3.30
CA HIS A 534 -31.88 3.65 -4.39
C HIS A 534 -33.28 3.85 -4.98
N PRO A 535 -34.01 4.92 -4.62
CA PRO A 535 -35.34 5.19 -5.18
C PRO A 535 -35.26 5.47 -6.67
N LEU A 536 -36.08 4.79 -7.48
CA LEU A 536 -36.16 4.99 -8.92
C LEU A 536 -36.93 6.25 -9.26
N THR A 537 -36.51 7.00 -10.28
CA THR A 537 -37.17 8.26 -10.69
C THR A 537 -37.95 8.13 -11.99
N SER A 538 -37.67 7.10 -12.79
CA SER A 538 -38.35 6.81 -14.06
C SER A 538 -37.98 5.40 -14.53
N PHE A 539 -38.69 4.88 -15.51
CA PHE A 539 -38.33 3.62 -16.18
C PHE A 539 -36.94 3.68 -16.81
N ARG A 540 -36.65 4.78 -17.52
CA ARG A 540 -35.32 5.01 -18.12
C ARG A 540 -34.18 4.99 -17.09
N HIS A 541 -34.44 5.52 -15.89
CA HIS A 541 -33.47 5.46 -14.80
C HIS A 541 -33.26 4.01 -14.31
N ALA A 542 -34.32 3.21 -14.25
CA ALA A 542 -34.21 1.79 -13.91
C ALA A 542 -33.44 1.00 -14.99
N GLU A 543 -33.70 1.28 -16.28
CA GLU A 543 -32.95 0.69 -17.40
C GLU A 543 -31.46 1.03 -17.32
N PHE A 544 -31.13 2.30 -17.07
CA PHE A 544 -29.74 2.75 -16.91
C PHE A 544 -29.03 1.99 -15.77
N LEU A 545 -29.65 1.94 -14.59
CA LEU A 545 -29.07 1.24 -13.45
C LEU A 545 -28.86 -0.26 -13.74
N ASN A 546 -29.82 -0.90 -14.38
CA ASN A 546 -29.76 -2.33 -14.66
C ASN A 546 -28.74 -2.72 -15.74
N ASN A 547 -28.55 -1.85 -16.75
CA ASN A 547 -27.78 -2.22 -17.94
C ASN A 547 -26.40 -1.54 -18.02
N GLU A 548 -26.21 -0.40 -17.34
CA GLU A 548 -25.00 0.42 -17.48
C GLU A 548 -24.22 0.57 -16.16
N VAL A 549 -24.83 0.26 -15.00
CA VAL A 549 -24.15 0.37 -13.70
C VAL A 549 -23.68 -1.01 -13.24
N PRO A 550 -22.37 -1.28 -13.22
CA PRO A 550 -21.84 -2.56 -12.76
C PRO A 550 -22.24 -2.87 -11.32
N GLY A 551 -22.64 -4.11 -11.06
CA GLY A 551 -23.01 -4.54 -9.72
C GLY A 551 -24.40 -4.11 -9.24
N VAL A 552 -25.24 -3.63 -10.14
CA VAL A 552 -26.66 -3.33 -9.88
C VAL A 552 -27.53 -4.23 -10.75
N SER A 553 -28.54 -4.84 -10.14
CA SER A 553 -29.53 -5.66 -10.84
C SER A 553 -30.94 -5.27 -10.39
N VAL A 554 -31.77 -4.85 -11.33
CA VAL A 554 -33.17 -4.48 -11.08
C VAL A 554 -34.09 -5.60 -11.54
N PRO A 555 -34.83 -6.26 -10.62
CA PRO A 555 -35.72 -7.37 -10.97
C PRO A 555 -36.74 -7.00 -12.05
N PRO A 556 -37.11 -7.96 -12.95
CA PRO A 556 -38.11 -7.73 -14.01
C PRO A 556 -39.47 -7.21 -13.52
N ALA A 557 -39.90 -7.62 -12.34
CA ALA A 557 -41.13 -7.13 -11.72
C ALA A 557 -41.09 -5.64 -11.40
N ILE A 558 -39.94 -5.14 -10.91
CA ILE A 558 -39.71 -3.72 -10.63
C ILE A 558 -39.63 -2.93 -11.95
N MET A 559 -38.94 -3.48 -12.95
CA MET A 559 -38.87 -2.87 -14.29
C MET A 559 -40.26 -2.68 -14.89
N GLU A 560 -41.14 -3.68 -14.79
CA GLU A 560 -42.51 -3.61 -15.29
C GLU A 560 -43.37 -2.61 -14.50
N ARG A 561 -43.22 -2.51 -13.18
CA ARG A 561 -43.88 -1.50 -12.34
C ARG A 561 -43.49 -0.10 -12.79
N MET A 562 -42.20 0.15 -12.99
CA MET A 562 -41.67 1.46 -13.44
C MET A 562 -42.12 1.80 -14.87
N ARG A 563 -42.26 0.79 -15.75
CA ARG A 563 -42.79 0.99 -17.11
C ARG A 563 -44.24 1.44 -17.11
N LYS A 564 -45.07 0.85 -16.23
CA LYS A 564 -46.49 1.21 -16.09
C LYS A 564 -46.70 2.60 -15.48
N ALA A 565 -45.78 3.05 -14.64
CA ALA A 565 -45.87 4.34 -13.98
C ALA A 565 -45.46 5.52 -14.87
N ASP A 566 -44.84 5.27 -15.98
CA ASP A 566 -44.36 5.97 -17.18
C ASP A 566 -43.87 7.42 -17.05
N THR A 567 -44.47 8.33 -16.31
CA THR A 567 -44.11 9.74 -16.41
C THR A 567 -44.07 10.52 -15.10
N GLY A 568 -43.05 11.37 -14.98
CA GLY A 568 -42.97 12.50 -14.04
C GLY A 568 -43.19 12.13 -12.58
N ASP A 569 -44.24 12.67 -11.96
CA ASP A 569 -44.53 12.50 -10.53
C ASP A 569 -45.01 11.11 -10.20
N GLN A 570 -45.77 10.45 -11.09
CA GLN A 570 -46.23 9.09 -10.89
C GLN A 570 -45.08 8.08 -10.83
N ALA A 571 -44.12 8.21 -11.74
CA ALA A 571 -42.93 7.37 -11.73
C ALA A 571 -42.11 7.56 -10.46
N ARG A 572 -41.97 8.80 -9.99
CA ARG A 572 -41.26 9.10 -8.73
C ARG A 572 -42.00 8.50 -7.51
N ALA A 573 -43.31 8.66 -7.44
CA ALA A 573 -44.13 8.10 -6.37
C ALA A 573 -44.03 6.57 -6.35
N GLU A 574 -44.09 5.90 -7.51
CA GLU A 574 -43.90 4.46 -7.61
C GLU A 574 -42.48 4.01 -7.19
N GLY A 575 -41.45 4.77 -7.61
CA GLY A 575 -40.08 4.48 -7.20
C GLY A 575 -39.85 4.65 -5.69
N VAL A 576 -40.46 5.62 -5.05
CA VAL A 576 -40.47 5.75 -3.58
C VAL A 576 -41.19 4.57 -2.94
N LYS A 577 -42.35 4.17 -3.44
CA LYS A 577 -43.13 3.03 -2.94
C LYS A 577 -42.31 1.73 -3.02
N ILE A 578 -41.65 1.46 -4.15
CA ILE A 578 -40.77 0.30 -4.33
C ILE A 578 -39.65 0.33 -3.29
N ALA A 579 -38.99 1.49 -3.10
CA ALA A 579 -37.93 1.65 -2.12
C ALA A 579 -38.41 1.47 -0.66
N GLN A 580 -39.64 1.92 -0.34
CA GLN A 580 -40.28 1.71 0.96
C GLN A 580 -40.59 0.24 1.23
N GLU A 581 -41.11 -0.47 0.23
CA GLU A 581 -41.40 -1.92 0.30
C GLU A 581 -40.08 -2.68 0.57
N LEU A 582 -39.05 -2.41 -0.23
CA LEU A 582 -37.74 -3.01 -0.04
C LEU A 582 -37.15 -2.69 1.33
N LEU A 583 -37.25 -1.45 1.80
CA LEU A 583 -36.72 -1.05 3.12
C LEU A 583 -37.40 -1.84 4.25
N ARG A 584 -38.70 -2.09 4.17
CA ARG A 584 -39.41 -2.93 5.16
C ARG A 584 -38.91 -4.38 5.13
N GLU A 585 -38.61 -4.92 3.95
CA GLU A 585 -38.13 -6.29 3.77
C GLU A 585 -36.69 -6.46 4.27
N VAL A 586 -35.79 -5.50 3.98
CA VAL A 586 -34.40 -5.60 4.40
C VAL A 586 -34.16 -5.19 5.87
N ARG A 587 -35.10 -4.45 6.48
CA ARG A 587 -35.01 -3.94 7.85
C ARG A 587 -34.59 -4.98 8.90
N PRO A 588 -35.14 -6.23 8.88
CA PRO A 588 -34.74 -7.27 9.84
C PRO A 588 -33.37 -7.91 9.54
N LEU A 589 -32.80 -7.66 8.38
CA LEU A 589 -31.53 -8.28 7.92
C LEU A 589 -30.31 -7.40 8.18
N VAL A 590 -30.50 -6.09 8.44
CA VAL A 590 -29.43 -5.09 8.49
C VAL A 590 -29.54 -4.18 9.71
N GLU A 591 -28.44 -3.53 10.07
CA GLU A 591 -28.34 -2.65 11.23
C GLU A 591 -28.54 -1.17 10.91
N GLY A 592 -28.73 -0.79 9.64
CA GLY A 592 -28.98 0.59 9.22
C GLY A 592 -29.29 0.70 7.74
N VAL A 593 -29.47 1.93 7.27
CA VAL A 593 -29.77 2.21 5.86
C VAL A 593 -29.04 3.46 5.35
N GLN A 594 -28.57 3.35 4.12
CA GLN A 594 -28.11 4.49 3.33
C GLN A 594 -29.04 4.66 2.14
N ILE A 595 -29.70 5.82 2.03
CA ILE A 595 -30.70 6.09 0.99
C ILE A 595 -30.11 7.11 0.02
N ALA A 596 -30.05 6.75 -1.27
CA ALA A 596 -29.64 7.68 -2.31
C ALA A 596 -30.68 8.80 -2.50
N ALA A 597 -30.20 9.98 -2.89
CA ALA A 597 -31.06 11.11 -3.27
C ALA A 597 -30.85 11.44 -4.76
N PRO A 598 -31.44 10.67 -5.70
CA PRO A 598 -31.20 10.85 -7.13
C PRO A 598 -31.44 12.27 -7.58
N PHE A 599 -30.45 12.83 -8.29
CA PHE A 599 -30.46 14.22 -8.77
C PHE A 599 -30.59 15.30 -7.66
N GLY A 600 -30.17 14.98 -6.43
CA GLY A 600 -30.27 15.88 -5.27
C GLY A 600 -31.72 16.09 -4.80
N ARG A 601 -32.58 15.09 -4.96
CA ARG A 601 -33.98 15.12 -4.50
C ARG A 601 -34.09 14.57 -3.08
N TYR A 602 -33.58 15.31 -2.11
CA TYR A 602 -33.50 14.89 -0.70
C TYR A 602 -34.85 14.54 -0.08
N ALA A 603 -35.96 15.17 -0.56
CA ALA A 603 -37.30 14.85 -0.10
C ALA A 603 -37.70 13.39 -0.38
N MET A 604 -37.25 12.82 -1.51
CA MET A 604 -37.51 11.42 -1.83
C MET A 604 -36.85 10.46 -0.83
N SER A 605 -35.62 10.72 -0.43
CA SER A 605 -34.93 9.88 0.56
C SER A 605 -35.59 9.94 1.93
N VAL A 606 -36.06 11.12 2.35
CA VAL A 606 -36.81 11.31 3.59
C VAL A 606 -38.15 10.57 3.53
N GLU A 607 -38.85 10.65 2.40
CA GLU A 607 -40.13 9.93 2.18
C GLU A 607 -39.93 8.40 2.24
N VAL A 608 -38.83 7.89 1.65
CA VAL A 608 -38.48 6.46 1.80
C VAL A 608 -38.23 6.12 3.27
N ALA A 609 -37.50 6.95 4.02
CA ALA A 609 -37.18 6.71 5.42
C ALA A 609 -38.41 6.77 6.35
N SER A 610 -39.51 7.43 5.93
CA SER A 610 -40.71 7.65 6.78
C SER A 610 -41.34 6.34 7.30
N VAL A 611 -41.20 5.24 6.56
CA VAL A 611 -41.72 3.93 6.96
C VAL A 611 -41.05 3.35 8.21
N LEU A 612 -39.88 3.86 8.60
CA LEU A 612 -39.19 3.46 9.82
C LEU A 612 -39.85 4.03 11.08
N GLY A 613 -40.53 5.19 10.97
CA GLY A 613 -41.28 5.81 12.07
C GLY A 613 -42.57 5.10 12.42
N GLU A 614 -43.23 4.46 11.46
CA GLU A 614 -44.46 3.70 11.66
C GLU A 614 -44.26 2.43 12.50
N HIS A 615 -43.06 1.81 12.44
CA HIS A 615 -42.75 0.61 13.23
C HIS A 615 -42.29 0.90 14.67
N ALA A 616 -41.74 2.09 14.95
CA ALA A 616 -41.35 2.48 16.31
C ALA A 616 -42.55 2.65 17.24
N THR A 617 -43.72 2.97 16.70
CA THR A 617 -44.98 3.06 17.44
C THR A 617 -45.66 1.69 17.67
N ALA A 618 -45.48 0.75 16.73
CA ALA A 618 -46.09 -0.60 16.85
C ALA A 618 -45.38 -1.47 17.92
N THR A 619 -44.05 -1.37 18.03
CA THR A 619 -43.26 -2.11 19.05
C THR A 619 -43.46 -1.58 20.48
N ARG A 620 -43.82 -0.30 20.66
CA ARG A 620 -44.19 0.24 21.99
C ARG A 620 -45.57 -0.21 22.47
N ASN A 621 -46.51 -0.47 21.56
CA ASN A 621 -47.85 -0.95 21.91
C ASN A 621 -47.93 -2.46 22.20
N SER A 622 -46.97 -3.26 21.72
CA SER A 622 -46.91 -4.70 22.04
C SER A 622 -46.16 -5.02 23.35
N ALA A 623 -45.36 -4.08 23.88
CA ALA A 623 -44.69 -4.22 25.17
C ALA A 623 -45.50 -3.69 26.37
N GLY A 624 -46.64 -3.02 26.11
CA GLY A 624 -47.49 -2.41 27.14
C GLY A 624 -48.75 -3.19 27.52
N SER A 625 -49.00 -4.40 26.91
CA SER A 625 -50.17 -5.23 27.20
C SER A 625 -49.83 -6.61 27.78
N GLY A 626 -48.81 -6.70 28.60
CA GLY A 626 -48.46 -7.90 29.37
C GLY A 626 -48.08 -7.56 30.79
N GLY A 627 -49.11 -7.43 31.66
CA GLY A 627 -49.19 -7.60 33.07
C GLY A 627 -48.65 -6.77 34.07
#